data_a90f31e1d24122470586537f4340e9e8
#
_entry.id   a90f31e1d24122470586537f4340e9e8
#
_cell.length_a   1.000
_cell.length_b   1.000
_cell.length_c   1.000
_cell.angle_alpha   90.00
_cell.angle_beta   90.00
_cell.angle_gamma   90.00
#
_symmetry.space_group_name_H-M   'P 1'
#
loop_
_entity.id
_entity.type
_entity.pdbx_description
1 polymer ?
#
loop_
_entity_poly.entity_id
_entity_poly.type
_entity_poly.pdbx_seq_one_letter_code
_entity_poly.pdbx_strand_id
1 'polypeptide(L)'
;RQLGELLKTPQDGLVERVSGMLARLRDVDKELAELRSQQSVAEAGQLAAGATDVDGVVLVTASPSGLGGGDLRTLALDVRGRLPADRPTVVLLASESGGKVALVAALNQAALDRGLSANDVLRAAAPPVGGRGGGKADVAQGGGTDPAGIPAALQAGEQAVAAATGR
;
A
#
# COMPACT_ATOMS: atom_id res chain seq x y z
N ARG A 1 15.74 -5.08 42.37
CA ARG A 1 14.78 -4.36 43.26
C ARG A 1 13.80 -3.52 42.43
N GLN A 2 14.25 -2.63 41.57
CA GLN A 2 13.39 -1.74 40.77
C GLN A 2 12.45 -2.50 39.80
N LEU A 3 12.90 -3.61 39.21
CA LEU A 3 12.08 -4.45 38.31
C LEU A 3 10.95 -5.18 39.04
N GLY A 4 11.18 -5.64 40.29
CA GLY A 4 10.13 -6.29 41.10
C GLY A 4 9.03 -5.33 41.54
N GLU A 5 9.36 -4.07 41.81
CA GLU A 5 8.39 -3.02 42.14
C GLU A 5 7.53 -2.61 40.96
N LEU A 6 8.12 -2.49 39.77
CA LEU A 6 7.40 -2.18 38.51
C LEU A 6 6.40 -3.29 38.13
N LEU A 7 6.77 -4.55 38.34
CA LEU A 7 5.94 -5.70 37.98
C LEU A 7 5.01 -6.18 39.09
N LYS A 8 5.09 -5.57 40.29
CA LYS A 8 4.31 -5.93 41.52
C LYS A 8 4.41 -7.44 41.82
N THR A 9 5.60 -8.02 41.67
CA THR A 9 5.84 -9.47 41.80
C THR A 9 7.09 -9.71 42.66
N PRO A 10 7.08 -10.68 43.60
CA PRO A 10 8.26 -11.09 44.36
C PRO A 10 9.38 -11.56 43.41
N GLN A 11 10.64 -11.47 43.87
CA GLN A 11 11.80 -11.80 43.03
C GLN A 11 11.76 -13.23 42.48
N ASP A 12 11.19 -14.18 43.19
CA ASP A 12 11.11 -15.59 42.80
C ASP A 12 10.07 -15.86 41.68
N GLY A 13 9.16 -14.92 41.39
CA GLY A 13 8.16 -15.04 40.32
C GLY A 13 8.40 -14.14 39.10
N LEU A 14 9.53 -13.43 39.06
CA LEU A 14 9.83 -12.47 37.99
C LEU A 14 10.02 -13.13 36.63
N VAL A 15 10.65 -14.29 36.60
CA VAL A 15 10.92 -15.03 35.34
C VAL A 15 9.61 -15.52 34.72
N GLU A 16 8.71 -16.12 35.52
CA GLU A 16 7.41 -16.58 35.06
C GLU A 16 6.55 -15.39 34.62
N ARG A 17 6.62 -14.27 35.36
CA ARG A 17 5.86 -13.06 35.01
C ARG A 17 6.32 -12.46 33.69
N VAL A 18 7.61 -12.31 33.50
CA VAL A 18 8.22 -11.80 32.25
C VAL A 18 7.94 -12.77 31.08
N SER A 19 8.09 -14.07 31.28
CA SER A 19 7.78 -15.08 30.29
C SER A 19 6.30 -15.06 29.89
N GLY A 20 5.40 -14.92 30.85
CA GLY A 20 3.97 -14.75 30.60
C GLY A 20 3.64 -13.47 29.84
N MET A 21 4.30 -12.35 30.16
CA MET A 21 4.13 -11.10 29.42
C MET A 21 4.65 -11.19 27.99
N LEU A 22 5.78 -11.84 27.76
CA LEU A 22 6.32 -12.08 26.43
C LEU A 22 5.44 -13.00 25.58
N ALA A 23 4.88 -14.06 26.19
CA ALA A 23 3.94 -14.94 25.52
C ALA A 23 2.66 -14.15 25.12
N ARG A 24 2.15 -13.33 26.03
CA ARG A 24 0.97 -12.50 25.77
C ARG A 24 1.21 -11.45 24.68
N LEU A 25 2.40 -10.83 24.66
CA LEU A 25 2.80 -9.93 23.58
C LEU A 25 2.80 -10.64 22.23
N ARG A 26 3.36 -11.83 22.14
CA ARG A 26 3.38 -12.64 20.91
C ARG A 26 1.96 -12.99 20.43
N ASP A 27 1.08 -13.35 21.35
CA ASP A 27 -0.31 -13.68 21.03
C ASP A 27 -1.06 -12.44 20.50
N VAL A 28 -0.88 -11.28 21.14
CA VAL A 28 -1.47 -9.99 20.70
C VAL A 28 -0.91 -9.58 19.35
N ASP A 29 0.39 -9.69 19.13
CA ASP A 29 1.02 -9.38 17.84
C ASP A 29 0.49 -10.27 16.72
N LYS A 30 0.29 -11.57 17.00
CA LYS A 30 -0.29 -12.52 16.06
C LYS A 30 -1.74 -12.16 15.72
N GLU A 31 -2.56 -11.90 16.73
CA GLU A 31 -3.96 -11.50 16.57
C GLU A 31 -4.07 -10.18 15.77
N LEU A 32 -3.20 -9.22 16.05
CA LEU A 32 -3.13 -7.97 15.32
C LEU A 32 -2.75 -8.18 13.84
N ALA A 33 -1.80 -9.07 13.57
CA ALA A 33 -1.40 -9.42 12.21
C ALA A 33 -2.53 -10.11 11.43
N GLU A 34 -3.28 -11.00 12.09
CA GLU A 34 -4.45 -11.67 11.51
C GLU A 34 -5.57 -10.67 11.18
N LEU A 35 -5.90 -9.76 12.11
CA LEU A 35 -6.88 -8.70 11.89
C LEU A 35 -6.50 -7.76 10.74
N ARG A 36 -5.24 -7.34 10.68
CA ARG A 36 -4.73 -6.52 9.59
C ARG A 36 -4.81 -7.23 8.24
N SER A 37 -4.49 -8.53 8.22
CA SER A 37 -4.62 -9.34 7.01
C SER A 37 -6.07 -9.42 6.52
N GLN A 38 -7.02 -9.65 7.43
CA GLN A 38 -8.45 -9.68 7.09
C GLN A 38 -8.95 -8.33 6.57
N GLN A 39 -8.55 -7.22 7.20
CA GLN A 39 -8.87 -5.88 6.74
C GLN A 39 -8.30 -5.61 5.34
N SER A 40 -7.06 -5.99 5.10
CA SER A 40 -6.40 -5.81 3.80
C SER A 40 -7.11 -6.59 2.69
N VAL A 41 -7.54 -7.83 2.97
CA VAL A 41 -8.30 -8.66 2.02
C VAL A 41 -9.64 -8.01 1.67
N ALA A 42 -10.37 -7.50 2.67
CA ALA A 42 -11.65 -6.82 2.46
C ALA A 42 -11.46 -5.51 1.67
N GLU A 43 -10.45 -4.73 2.02
CA GLU A 43 -10.11 -3.48 1.35
C GLU A 43 -9.71 -3.71 -0.12
N ALA A 44 -8.88 -4.71 -0.39
CA ALA A 44 -8.51 -5.07 -1.76
C ALA A 44 -9.72 -5.45 -2.61
N GLY A 45 -10.69 -6.17 -2.05
CA GLY A 45 -11.95 -6.51 -2.71
C GLY A 45 -12.78 -5.28 -3.05
N GLN A 46 -12.90 -4.34 -2.12
CA GLN A 46 -13.62 -3.08 -2.34
C GLN A 46 -12.95 -2.19 -3.40
N LEU A 47 -11.63 -2.07 -3.34
CA LEU A 47 -10.87 -1.29 -4.31
C LEU A 47 -10.98 -1.89 -5.72
N ALA A 48 -10.89 -3.21 -5.85
CA ALA A 48 -11.05 -3.89 -7.13
C ALA A 48 -12.46 -3.70 -7.71
N ALA A 49 -13.50 -3.72 -6.85
CA ALA A 49 -14.89 -3.46 -7.26
C ALA A 49 -15.11 -2.00 -7.72
N GLY A 50 -14.31 -1.07 -7.22
CA GLY A 50 -14.34 0.36 -7.62
C GLY A 50 -13.51 0.67 -8.87
N ALA A 51 -13.01 -0.31 -9.59
CA ALA A 51 -12.22 -0.08 -10.79
C ALA A 51 -13.01 0.64 -11.88
N THR A 52 -12.36 1.55 -12.57
CA THR A 52 -12.91 2.32 -13.68
C THR A 52 -12.26 1.92 -15.00
N ASP A 53 -12.92 2.15 -16.11
CA ASP A 53 -12.36 1.96 -17.45
C ASP A 53 -11.88 3.31 -18.00
N VAL A 54 -10.61 3.37 -18.38
CA VAL A 54 -10.00 4.55 -19.01
C VAL A 54 -9.40 4.10 -20.33
N ASP A 55 -10.06 4.40 -21.42
CA ASP A 55 -9.64 4.05 -22.79
C ASP A 55 -9.28 2.55 -22.96
N GLY A 56 -10.07 1.68 -22.35
CA GLY A 56 -9.89 0.23 -22.39
C GLY A 56 -8.87 -0.32 -21.38
N VAL A 57 -8.36 0.51 -20.48
CA VAL A 57 -7.54 0.12 -19.34
C VAL A 57 -8.37 0.11 -18.06
N VAL A 58 -8.31 -0.98 -17.33
CA VAL A 58 -8.93 -1.08 -16.00
C VAL A 58 -8.03 -0.34 -15.01
N LEU A 59 -8.51 0.77 -14.47
CA LEU A 59 -7.76 1.61 -13.55
C LEU A 59 -8.37 1.59 -12.15
N VAL A 60 -7.54 1.38 -11.15
CA VAL A 60 -7.87 1.58 -9.74
C VAL A 60 -6.98 2.69 -9.19
N THR A 61 -7.60 3.76 -8.70
CA THR A 61 -6.91 4.81 -7.92
C THR A 61 -7.57 4.92 -6.55
N ALA A 62 -6.79 4.90 -5.51
CA ALA A 62 -7.30 5.03 -4.14
C ALA A 62 -6.24 5.57 -3.19
N SER A 63 -6.72 6.08 -2.07
CA SER A 63 -5.87 6.62 -1.00
C SER A 63 -6.23 5.98 0.35
N PRO A 64 -5.88 4.70 0.57
CA PRO A 64 -6.00 4.11 1.90
C PRO A 64 -5.06 4.83 2.88
N SER A 65 -5.51 5.06 4.10
CA SER A 65 -4.74 5.77 5.13
C SER A 65 -3.95 4.83 6.02
N GLY A 66 -2.84 5.33 6.57
CA GLY A 66 -2.08 4.63 7.61
C GLY A 66 -1.19 3.48 7.13
N LEU A 67 -1.00 3.30 5.82
CA LEU A 67 -0.17 2.25 5.26
C LEU A 67 1.23 2.77 4.92
N GLY A 68 2.25 2.05 5.37
CA GLY A 68 3.63 2.23 4.89
C GLY A 68 3.82 1.68 3.48
N GLY A 69 4.97 1.98 2.86
CA GLY A 69 5.24 1.58 1.48
C GLY A 69 5.19 0.07 1.23
N GLY A 70 5.61 -0.75 2.20
CA GLY A 70 5.55 -2.22 2.11
C GLY A 70 4.12 -2.76 2.13
N ASP A 71 3.30 -2.30 3.07
CA ASP A 71 1.90 -2.71 3.19
C ASP A 71 1.07 -2.21 2.01
N LEU A 72 1.33 -0.97 1.56
CA LEU A 72 0.68 -0.39 0.39
C LEU A 72 1.00 -1.19 -0.89
N ARG A 73 2.24 -1.64 -1.03
CA ARG A 73 2.64 -2.51 -2.13
C ARG A 73 1.90 -3.85 -2.10
N THR A 74 1.81 -4.47 -0.95
CA THR A 74 1.08 -5.74 -0.77
C THR A 74 -0.38 -5.57 -1.15
N LEU A 75 -1.02 -4.49 -0.71
CA LEU A 75 -2.40 -4.15 -1.08
C LEU A 75 -2.55 -3.94 -2.60
N ALA A 76 -1.65 -3.19 -3.23
CA ALA A 76 -1.69 -2.94 -4.67
C ALA A 76 -1.57 -4.23 -5.50
N LEU A 77 -0.71 -5.15 -5.08
CA LEU A 77 -0.55 -6.45 -5.73
C LEU A 77 -1.78 -7.35 -5.55
N ASP A 78 -2.41 -7.33 -4.38
CA ASP A 78 -3.65 -8.07 -4.12
C ASP A 78 -4.81 -7.50 -4.95
N VAL A 79 -4.97 -6.18 -5.01
CA VAL A 79 -5.96 -5.51 -5.87
C VAL A 79 -5.74 -5.91 -7.34
N ARG A 80 -4.50 -5.83 -7.83
CA ARG A 80 -4.14 -6.23 -9.19
C ARG A 80 -4.53 -7.68 -9.48
N GLY A 81 -4.26 -8.58 -8.54
CA GLY A 81 -4.59 -10.01 -8.67
C GLY A 81 -6.09 -10.32 -8.72
N ARG A 82 -6.94 -9.40 -8.28
CA ARG A 82 -8.41 -9.52 -8.31
C ARG A 82 -9.04 -8.94 -9.56
N LEU A 83 -8.29 -8.21 -10.35
CA LEU A 83 -8.74 -7.59 -11.59
C LEU A 83 -8.55 -8.52 -12.78
N PRO A 84 -9.25 -8.31 -13.91
CA PRO A 84 -9.15 -9.15 -15.09
C PRO A 84 -7.71 -9.23 -15.60
N ALA A 85 -7.19 -10.45 -15.77
CA ALA A 85 -5.83 -10.68 -16.27
C ALA A 85 -5.70 -10.50 -17.80
N ASP A 86 -6.79 -10.65 -18.52
CA ASP A 86 -6.91 -10.52 -19.97
C ASP A 86 -7.07 -9.07 -20.45
N ARG A 87 -7.30 -8.14 -19.53
CA ARG A 87 -7.43 -6.71 -19.82
C ARG A 87 -6.24 -5.94 -19.24
N PRO A 88 -5.78 -4.88 -19.90
CA PRO A 88 -4.79 -3.98 -19.34
C PRO A 88 -5.28 -3.41 -18.01
N THR A 89 -4.48 -3.55 -16.96
CA THR A 89 -4.86 -3.16 -15.60
C THR A 89 -3.75 -2.34 -14.95
N VAL A 90 -4.14 -1.23 -14.36
CA VAL A 90 -3.27 -0.32 -13.60
C VAL A 90 -3.86 -0.09 -12.23
N VAL A 91 -3.08 -0.31 -11.19
CA VAL A 91 -3.41 0.03 -9.81
C VAL A 91 -2.45 1.12 -9.33
N LEU A 92 -2.97 2.27 -8.94
CA LEU A 92 -2.21 3.38 -8.37
C LEU A 92 -2.77 3.69 -6.98
N LEU A 93 -1.99 3.44 -5.96
CA LEU A 93 -2.35 3.71 -4.58
C LEU A 93 -1.42 4.75 -3.96
N ALA A 94 -1.99 5.61 -3.14
CA ALA A 94 -1.26 6.56 -2.31
C ALA A 94 -1.69 6.39 -0.85
N SER A 95 -0.79 6.51 0.10
CA SER A 95 -1.13 6.47 1.53
C SER A 95 -0.32 7.48 2.32
N GLU A 96 -0.97 8.09 3.30
CA GLU A 96 -0.29 8.92 4.30
C GLU A 96 -0.11 8.11 5.57
N SER A 97 1.09 8.15 6.12
CA SER A 97 1.42 7.55 7.41
C SER A 97 2.54 8.35 8.07
N GLY A 98 2.25 8.88 9.26
CA GLY A 98 3.22 9.64 10.05
C GLY A 98 3.76 10.90 9.33
N GLY A 99 2.91 11.58 8.57
CA GLY A 99 3.27 12.79 7.82
C GLY A 99 4.09 12.53 6.54
N LYS A 100 4.26 11.27 6.17
CA LYS A 100 4.92 10.85 4.92
C LYS A 100 3.91 10.23 3.98
N VAL A 101 4.16 10.39 2.69
CA VAL A 101 3.35 9.79 1.63
C VAL A 101 4.08 8.61 1.03
N ALA A 102 3.39 7.48 0.89
CA ALA A 102 3.82 6.34 0.09
C ALA A 102 2.99 6.28 -1.20
N LEU A 103 3.63 5.96 -2.31
CA LEU A 103 3.01 5.76 -3.63
C LEU A 103 3.41 4.38 -4.15
N VAL A 104 2.45 3.67 -4.74
CA VAL A 104 2.70 2.39 -5.42
C VAL A 104 1.88 2.34 -6.70
N ALA A 105 2.53 1.96 -7.80
CA ALA A 105 1.88 1.60 -9.04
C ALA A 105 2.16 0.14 -9.37
N ALA A 106 1.12 -0.62 -9.72
CA ALA A 106 1.22 -2.02 -10.11
C ALA A 106 0.41 -2.27 -11.38
N LEU A 107 1.04 -2.85 -12.39
CA LEU A 107 0.47 -3.16 -13.70
C LEU A 107 0.50 -4.66 -13.95
N ASN A 108 -0.47 -5.16 -14.71
CA ASN A 108 -0.43 -6.53 -15.21
C ASN A 108 0.30 -6.62 -16.57
N GLN A 109 0.52 -7.85 -17.05
CA GLN A 109 1.23 -8.06 -18.30
C GLN A 109 0.51 -7.42 -19.50
N ALA A 110 -0.82 -7.49 -19.55
CA ALA A 110 -1.59 -6.87 -20.63
C ALA A 110 -1.42 -5.35 -20.73
N ALA A 111 -1.20 -4.67 -19.57
CA ALA A 111 -0.87 -3.25 -19.54
C ALA A 111 0.55 -2.97 -20.07
N LEU A 112 1.51 -3.83 -19.72
CA LEU A 112 2.89 -3.74 -20.22
C LEU A 112 2.94 -3.95 -21.73
N ASP A 113 2.18 -4.89 -22.26
CA ASP A 113 2.09 -5.19 -23.70
C ASP A 113 1.48 -4.02 -24.51
N ARG A 114 0.71 -3.16 -23.83
CA ARG A 114 0.22 -1.88 -24.39
C ARG A 114 1.22 -0.72 -24.28
N GLY A 115 2.40 -0.97 -23.75
CA GLY A 115 3.43 0.06 -23.57
C GLY A 115 3.27 0.93 -22.32
N LEU A 116 2.37 0.55 -21.40
CA LEU A 116 2.25 1.20 -20.09
C LEU A 116 3.39 0.77 -19.16
N SER A 117 3.82 1.65 -18.27
CA SER A 117 4.86 1.38 -17.29
C SER A 117 4.51 1.95 -15.94
N ALA A 118 4.61 1.16 -14.88
CA ALA A 118 4.43 1.61 -13.51
C ALA A 118 5.41 2.73 -13.14
N ASN A 119 6.61 2.68 -13.68
CA ASN A 119 7.62 3.72 -13.46
C ASN A 119 7.18 5.08 -14.02
N ASP A 120 6.58 5.11 -15.21
CA ASP A 120 6.11 6.35 -15.84
C ASP A 120 4.88 6.91 -15.12
N VAL A 121 3.95 6.06 -14.74
CA VAL A 121 2.79 6.45 -13.92
C VAL A 121 3.26 7.07 -12.60
N LEU A 122 4.24 6.46 -11.95
CA LEU A 122 4.74 6.93 -10.68
C LEU A 122 5.54 8.23 -10.79
N ARG A 123 6.30 8.39 -11.88
CA ARG A 123 7.00 9.64 -12.18
C ARG A 123 6.04 10.82 -12.36
N ALA A 124 4.88 10.59 -12.91
CA ALA A 124 3.84 11.60 -13.02
C ALA A 124 3.16 11.88 -11.67
N ALA A 125 2.95 10.85 -10.85
CA ALA A 125 2.25 10.95 -9.57
C ALA A 125 3.10 11.53 -8.42
N ALA A 126 4.43 11.38 -8.45
CA ALA A 126 5.30 11.74 -7.34
C ALA A 126 5.49 13.26 -7.10
N PRO A 127 5.60 14.14 -8.12
CA PRO A 127 5.84 15.57 -7.91
C PRO A 127 4.80 16.27 -7.03
N PRO A 128 3.48 16.05 -7.18
CA PRO A 128 2.48 16.71 -6.34
C PRO A 128 2.61 16.44 -4.85
N VAL A 129 3.19 15.31 -4.45
CA VAL A 129 3.45 14.98 -3.04
C VAL A 129 4.85 15.37 -2.57
N GLY A 130 5.56 16.17 -3.37
CA GLY A 130 6.91 16.62 -3.05
C GLY A 130 7.93 15.49 -3.03
N GLY A 131 7.74 14.48 -3.86
CA GLY A 131 8.50 13.25 -3.79
C GLY A 131 9.12 12.79 -5.10
N ARG A 132 9.63 11.57 -5.03
CA ARG A 132 10.19 10.85 -6.17
C ARG A 132 9.74 9.39 -6.11
N GLY A 133 9.70 8.76 -7.26
CA GLY A 133 9.40 7.35 -7.36
C GLY A 133 10.09 6.72 -8.54
N GLY A 134 10.16 5.42 -8.50
CA GLY A 134 10.73 4.62 -9.57
C GLY A 134 10.65 3.15 -9.24
N GLY A 135 11.00 2.33 -10.21
CA GLY A 135 10.97 0.88 -10.07
C GLY A 135 10.98 0.19 -11.40
N LYS A 136 10.39 -0.98 -11.43
CA LYS A 136 10.22 -1.78 -12.64
C LYS A 136 8.98 -1.32 -13.41
N ALA A 137 8.85 -1.83 -14.63
CA ALA A 137 7.68 -1.53 -15.47
C ALA A 137 6.37 -2.11 -14.91
N ASP A 138 6.45 -3.24 -14.22
CA ASP A 138 5.29 -3.93 -13.63
C ASP A 138 4.92 -3.40 -12.24
N VAL A 139 5.91 -3.01 -11.42
CA VAL A 139 5.70 -2.46 -10.07
C VAL A 139 6.74 -1.39 -9.78
N ALA A 140 6.26 -0.21 -9.40
CA ALA A 140 7.09 0.90 -8.96
C ALA A 140 6.58 1.45 -7.64
N GLN A 141 7.50 1.99 -6.84
CA GLN A 141 7.23 2.59 -5.55
C GLN A 141 7.88 3.97 -5.45
N GLY A 142 7.26 4.82 -4.67
CA GLY A 142 7.78 6.13 -4.37
C GLY A 142 7.21 6.69 -3.09
N GLY A 143 7.55 7.92 -2.81
CA GLY A 143 7.04 8.60 -1.64
C GLY A 143 7.30 10.09 -1.71
N GLY A 144 6.72 10.80 -0.78
CA GLY A 144 6.83 12.24 -0.66
C GLY A 144 6.60 12.70 0.77
N THR A 145 6.58 13.99 0.96
CA THR A 145 6.46 14.64 2.27
C THR A 145 5.23 15.54 2.38
N ASP A 146 4.44 15.65 1.32
CA ASP A 146 3.23 16.50 1.28
C ASP A 146 1.96 15.66 1.09
N PRO A 147 1.28 15.28 2.19
CA PRO A 147 0.01 14.54 2.10
C PRO A 147 -1.12 15.30 1.40
N ALA A 148 -1.09 16.64 1.42
CA ALA A 148 -2.09 17.46 0.75
C ALA A 148 -2.05 17.30 -0.78
N GLY A 149 -0.93 16.86 -1.32
CA GLY A 149 -0.74 16.58 -2.75
C GLY A 149 -1.30 15.23 -3.23
N ILE A 150 -1.79 14.36 -2.36
CA ILE A 150 -2.27 13.02 -2.73
C ILE A 150 -3.36 13.05 -3.81
N PRO A 151 -4.43 13.87 -3.72
CA PRO A 151 -5.44 13.94 -4.76
C PRO A 151 -4.86 14.33 -6.13
N ALA A 152 -3.97 15.30 -6.15
CA ALA A 152 -3.28 15.74 -7.37
C ALA A 152 -2.33 14.66 -7.93
N ALA A 153 -1.68 13.89 -7.04
CA ALA A 153 -0.83 12.77 -7.42
C ALA A 153 -1.61 11.65 -8.11
N LEU A 154 -2.74 11.27 -7.56
CA LEU A 154 -3.62 10.25 -8.16
C LEU A 154 -4.15 10.72 -9.53
N GLN A 155 -4.57 11.99 -9.62
CA GLN A 155 -5.04 12.58 -10.87
C GLN A 155 -3.93 12.63 -11.93
N ALA A 156 -2.71 13.01 -11.56
CA ALA A 156 -1.57 13.04 -12.47
C ALA A 156 -1.21 11.64 -12.99
N GLY A 157 -1.29 10.62 -12.14
CA GLY A 157 -1.09 9.23 -12.54
C GLY A 157 -2.18 8.73 -13.49
N GLU A 158 -3.44 9.06 -13.25
CA GLU A 158 -4.57 8.75 -14.13
C GLU A 158 -4.40 9.41 -15.51
N GLN A 159 -4.02 10.68 -15.54
CA GLN A 159 -3.73 11.41 -16.78
C GLN A 159 -2.57 10.78 -17.56
N ALA A 160 -1.54 10.30 -16.87
CA ALA A 160 -0.42 9.61 -17.50
C ALA A 160 -0.86 8.30 -18.17
N VAL A 161 -1.77 7.56 -17.55
CA VAL A 161 -2.37 6.34 -18.14
C VAL A 161 -3.18 6.70 -19.37
N ALA A 162 -4.06 7.68 -19.28
CA ALA A 162 -4.89 8.15 -20.41
C ALA A 162 -4.03 8.65 -21.59
N ALA A 163 -2.98 9.42 -21.32
CA ALA A 163 -2.07 9.93 -22.35
C ALA A 163 -1.29 8.81 -23.07
N ALA A 164 -0.94 7.74 -22.35
CA ALA A 164 -0.24 6.59 -22.91
C ALA A 164 -1.14 5.67 -23.74
N THR A 165 -2.45 5.64 -23.45
CA THR A 165 -3.44 4.80 -24.14
C THR A 165 -4.05 5.48 -25.38
N GLY A 166 -4.05 6.80 -25.41
CA GLY A 166 -4.60 7.61 -26.51
C GLY A 166 -3.65 7.80 -27.71
N ARG A 167 -2.54 7.05 -27.80
CA ARG A 167 -1.57 7.10 -28.91
C ARG A 167 -1.71 5.95 -29.88
#